data_dcab9b91e9c3faedfa4d924999609b32
#
_entry.id   dcab9b91e9c3faedfa4d924999609b32
#
_cell.length_a   1.000
_cell.length_b   1.000
_cell.length_c   1.000
_cell.angle_alpha   90.00
_cell.angle_beta   90.00
_cell.angle_gamma   90.00
#
_symmetry.space_group_name_H-M   'P 1'
#
loop_
_entity.id
_entity.type
_entity.pdbx_description
1 polymer ?
#
loop_
_entity_poly.entity_id
_entity_poly.type
_entity_poly.pdbx_seq_one_letter_code
_entity_poly.pdbx_strand_id
1 'polypeptide(L)'
;MTSKAVSLFSRVFSQNRAFASLRETVGERDATLLYEPKFQDSREFPEYNTINVRIQGHDFGSLEKYQAYIHKTAKRFGFSVPDSYAVAAQTQKAITYKPYSTVAESEIDLSNYDRVVRLSDVSAPRFSLFTQIIRAHIPVGVTMTIKEHEKADEDSRYIPDQLLKQKQEELKALDDPNVRRNLGWE
;
A
#
# COMPACT_ATOMS: atom_id res chain seq x y z
N MET A 1 -2.67 -25.57 -56.83
CA MET A 1 -3.11 -24.19 -56.45
C MET A 1 -2.23 -23.50 -55.39
N THR A 2 -0.95 -23.80 -55.32
CA THR A 2 -0.06 -23.35 -54.24
C THR A 2 1.02 -22.33 -54.66
N SER A 3 1.25 -22.13 -55.93
CA SER A 3 2.33 -21.25 -56.40
C SER A 3 2.01 -19.73 -56.38
N LYS A 4 0.74 -19.35 -56.60
CA LYS A 4 0.34 -17.93 -56.61
C LYS A 4 0.24 -17.29 -55.23
N ALA A 5 -0.04 -18.05 -54.18
CA ALA A 5 -0.13 -17.53 -52.78
C ALA A 5 1.25 -17.17 -52.23
N VAL A 6 2.27 -17.97 -52.54
CA VAL A 6 3.65 -17.71 -52.04
C VAL A 6 4.25 -16.45 -52.67
N SER A 7 3.91 -16.14 -53.95
CA SER A 7 4.42 -14.94 -54.62
C SER A 7 3.78 -13.64 -54.09
N LEU A 8 2.54 -13.69 -53.61
CA LEU A 8 1.86 -12.56 -53.02
C LEU A 8 2.43 -12.23 -51.63
N PHE A 9 2.74 -13.25 -50.81
CA PHE A 9 3.36 -13.07 -49.51
C PHE A 9 4.78 -12.48 -49.61
N SER A 10 5.58 -12.91 -50.57
CA SER A 10 6.91 -12.35 -50.78
C SER A 10 6.88 -10.88 -51.22
N ARG A 11 5.89 -10.47 -52.04
CA ARG A 11 5.71 -9.05 -52.43
C ARG A 11 5.29 -8.16 -51.25
N VAL A 12 4.40 -8.62 -50.39
CA VAL A 12 3.98 -7.84 -49.19
C VAL A 12 5.14 -7.68 -48.23
N PHE A 13 5.96 -8.72 -48.03
CA PHE A 13 7.14 -8.64 -47.14
C PHE A 13 8.24 -7.73 -47.70
N SER A 14 8.43 -7.69 -49.04
CA SER A 14 9.40 -6.77 -49.67
C SER A 14 8.95 -5.31 -49.60
N GLN A 15 7.65 -5.03 -49.70
CA GLN A 15 7.11 -3.69 -49.53
C GLN A 15 7.27 -3.19 -48.09
N ASN A 16 7.02 -4.05 -47.09
CA ASN A 16 7.21 -3.64 -45.68
C ASN A 16 8.68 -3.38 -45.33
N ARG A 17 9.65 -4.09 -45.94
CA ARG A 17 11.07 -3.77 -45.80
C ARG A 17 11.45 -2.44 -46.47
N ALA A 18 10.86 -2.13 -47.63
CA ALA A 18 11.09 -0.86 -48.31
C ALA A 18 10.54 0.34 -47.50
N PHE A 19 9.37 0.17 -46.84
CA PHE A 19 8.81 1.20 -45.93
C PHE A 19 9.62 1.35 -44.65
N ALA A 20 10.17 0.27 -44.09
CA ALA A 20 11.04 0.33 -42.93
C ALA A 20 12.37 1.07 -43.23
N SER A 21 12.99 0.75 -44.39
CA SER A 21 14.21 1.45 -44.81
C SER A 21 13.98 2.91 -45.18
N LEU A 22 12.80 3.24 -45.76
CA LEU A 22 12.40 4.63 -45.99
C LEU A 22 12.18 5.42 -44.69
N ARG A 23 11.64 4.80 -43.63
CA ARG A 23 11.53 5.44 -42.31
C ARG A 23 12.89 5.71 -41.69
N GLU A 24 13.85 4.79 -41.78
CA GLU A 24 15.20 5.01 -41.26
C GLU A 24 15.95 6.10 -42.05
N THR A 25 15.80 6.14 -43.39
CA THR A 25 16.51 7.16 -44.20
C THR A 25 15.86 8.55 -44.14
N VAL A 26 14.54 8.64 -43.94
CA VAL A 26 13.84 9.91 -43.74
C VAL A 26 14.15 10.48 -42.33
N GLY A 27 14.24 9.61 -41.32
CA GLY A 27 14.54 10.05 -39.94
C GLY A 27 15.93 10.68 -39.79
N GLU A 28 16.93 10.29 -40.58
CA GLU A 28 18.29 10.85 -40.46
C GLU A 28 18.51 12.15 -41.30
N ARG A 29 17.84 12.32 -42.43
CA ARG A 29 18.04 13.48 -43.30
C ARG A 29 17.15 14.67 -42.98
N ASP A 30 15.97 14.44 -42.48
CA ASP A 30 15.00 15.51 -42.20
C ASP A 30 15.08 16.05 -40.75
N ALA A 31 15.80 15.39 -39.84
CA ALA A 31 16.06 15.90 -38.49
C ALA A 31 16.80 17.22 -38.43
N THR A 32 17.51 17.59 -39.51
CA THR A 32 18.21 18.90 -39.65
C THR A 32 17.38 19.97 -40.36
N LEU A 33 16.33 19.58 -41.11
CA LEU A 33 15.50 20.48 -41.91
C LEU A 33 14.16 20.84 -41.25
N LEU A 34 13.61 19.96 -40.45
CA LEU A 34 12.45 20.22 -39.63
C LEU A 34 12.89 20.52 -38.18
N TYR A 35 12.89 21.79 -37.84
CA TYR A 35 12.97 22.20 -36.43
C TYR A 35 11.65 21.83 -35.74
N GLU A 36 11.49 20.54 -35.43
CA GLU A 36 10.48 20.12 -34.48
C GLU A 36 11.05 20.43 -33.09
N PRO A 37 10.46 21.39 -32.36
CA PRO A 37 10.84 21.58 -30.98
C PRO A 37 10.56 20.24 -30.25
N LYS A 38 11.61 19.62 -29.75
CA LYS A 38 11.47 18.47 -28.84
C LYS A 38 10.86 19.02 -27.57
N PHE A 39 9.54 18.97 -27.48
CA PHE A 39 8.87 19.21 -26.23
C PHE A 39 9.35 18.12 -25.27
N GLN A 40 10.11 18.54 -24.29
CA GLN A 40 10.35 17.65 -23.15
C GLN A 40 8.98 17.47 -22.46
N ASP A 41 8.35 16.35 -22.74
CA ASP A 41 7.11 15.92 -22.07
C ASP A 41 7.36 15.56 -20.59
N SER A 42 8.41 16.07 -20.00
CA SER A 42 8.70 15.89 -18.59
C SER A 42 7.92 16.87 -17.73
N ARG A 43 6.59 16.85 -17.81
CA ARG A 43 5.82 17.16 -16.62
C ARG A 43 5.93 15.95 -15.73
N GLU A 44 7.06 15.79 -15.07
CA GLU A 44 7.19 14.88 -13.95
C GLU A 44 6.25 15.39 -12.88
N PHE A 45 5.08 14.76 -12.79
CA PHE A 45 4.19 15.02 -11.68
C PHE A 45 4.88 14.48 -10.43
N PRO A 46 4.85 15.23 -9.32
CA PRO A 46 5.41 14.73 -8.08
C PRO A 46 4.74 13.39 -7.71
N GLU A 47 5.55 12.44 -7.36
CA GLU A 47 5.13 11.14 -6.86
C GLU A 47 5.41 11.08 -5.36
N TYR A 48 4.47 10.50 -4.63
CA TYR A 48 4.64 10.24 -3.21
C TYR A 48 5.11 8.80 -3.03
N ASN A 49 6.18 8.59 -2.29
CA ASN A 49 6.75 7.26 -2.09
C ASN A 49 5.79 6.33 -1.35
N THR A 50 5.40 6.71 -0.15
CA THR A 50 4.53 5.90 0.69
C THR A 50 3.61 6.79 1.50
N ILE A 51 2.31 6.52 1.41
CA ILE A 51 1.26 7.24 2.13
C ILE A 51 0.49 6.25 2.99
N ASN A 52 0.23 6.63 4.24
CA ASN A 52 -0.64 5.89 5.14
C ASN A 52 -2.00 6.57 5.21
N VAL A 53 -3.05 5.81 4.91
CA VAL A 53 -4.45 6.20 5.16
C VAL A 53 -4.89 5.49 6.43
N ARG A 54 -4.97 6.23 7.53
CA ARG A 54 -5.39 5.74 8.84
C ARG A 54 -6.86 6.09 9.06
N ILE A 55 -7.64 5.13 9.50
CA ILE A 55 -9.05 5.27 9.80
C ILE A 55 -9.34 4.77 11.21
N GLN A 56 -10.09 5.56 11.96
CA GLN A 56 -10.40 5.28 13.37
C GLN A 56 -11.91 5.42 13.59
N GLY A 57 -12.46 4.57 14.45
CA GLY A 57 -13.87 4.61 14.79
C GLY A 57 -14.25 3.60 15.86
N HIS A 58 -15.43 3.79 16.44
CA HIS A 58 -15.96 2.92 17.48
C HIS A 58 -16.75 1.73 16.93
N ASP A 59 -17.29 1.85 15.70
CA ASP A 59 -18.02 0.77 15.06
C ASP A 59 -17.08 -0.06 14.17
N PHE A 60 -16.83 -1.29 14.60
CA PHE A 60 -15.99 -2.23 13.89
C PHE A 60 -16.52 -2.55 12.48
N GLY A 61 -17.84 -2.76 12.36
CA GLY A 61 -18.44 -3.20 11.10
C GLY A 61 -18.32 -2.16 9.97
N SER A 62 -18.63 -0.91 10.28
CA SER A 62 -18.51 0.22 9.35
C SER A 62 -17.05 0.48 8.98
N LEU A 63 -16.16 0.40 9.96
CA LEU A 63 -14.72 0.63 9.78
C LEU A 63 -14.11 -0.40 8.82
N GLU A 64 -14.41 -1.68 9.02
CA GLU A 64 -13.89 -2.79 8.20
C GLU A 64 -14.35 -2.70 6.75
N LYS A 65 -15.65 -2.43 6.56
CA LYS A 65 -16.22 -2.22 5.22
C LYS A 65 -15.58 -1.01 4.51
N TYR A 66 -15.33 0.05 5.26
CA TYR A 66 -14.70 1.25 4.72
C TYR A 66 -13.23 1.01 4.38
N GLN A 67 -12.48 0.27 5.21
CA GLN A 67 -11.11 -0.16 4.87
C GLN A 67 -11.08 -0.95 3.56
N ALA A 68 -11.98 -1.93 3.42
CA ALA A 68 -12.08 -2.72 2.20
C ALA A 68 -12.45 -1.87 0.97
N TYR A 69 -13.28 -0.85 1.15
CA TYR A 69 -13.61 0.12 0.11
C TYR A 69 -12.40 0.93 -0.32
N ILE A 70 -11.63 1.49 0.63
CA ILE A 70 -10.39 2.24 0.36
C ILE A 70 -9.40 1.35 -0.43
N HIS A 71 -9.19 0.12 0.02
CA HIS A 71 -8.29 -0.83 -0.62
C HIS A 71 -8.69 -1.12 -2.07
N LYS A 72 -9.97 -1.39 -2.32
CA LYS A 72 -10.49 -1.63 -3.68
C LYS A 72 -10.37 -0.40 -4.57
N THR A 73 -10.66 0.77 -4.01
CA THR A 73 -10.57 2.04 -4.74
C THR A 73 -9.12 2.36 -5.09
N ALA A 74 -8.18 2.19 -4.17
CA ALA A 74 -6.75 2.38 -4.42
C ALA A 74 -6.25 1.49 -5.58
N LYS A 75 -6.63 0.21 -5.60
CA LYS A 75 -6.31 -0.70 -6.71
C LYS A 75 -6.90 -0.24 -8.05
N ARG A 76 -8.13 0.30 -8.06
CA ARG A 76 -8.76 0.85 -9.28
C ARG A 76 -8.02 2.07 -9.82
N PHE A 77 -7.44 2.88 -8.95
CA PHE A 77 -6.59 4.02 -9.32
C PHE A 77 -5.19 3.61 -9.80
N GLY A 78 -4.86 2.31 -9.70
CA GLY A 78 -3.55 1.78 -10.08
C GLY A 78 -2.46 2.01 -9.04
N PHE A 79 -2.84 2.34 -7.79
CA PHE A 79 -1.88 2.44 -6.70
C PHE A 79 -1.51 1.04 -6.20
N SER A 80 -0.25 0.86 -5.86
CA SER A 80 0.21 -0.33 -5.17
C SER A 80 -0.22 -0.25 -3.70
N VAL A 81 -0.82 -1.32 -3.18
CA VAL A 81 -1.19 -1.44 -1.77
C VAL A 81 -0.35 -2.54 -1.15
N PRO A 82 0.87 -2.22 -0.67
CA PRO A 82 1.75 -3.22 -0.11
C PRO A 82 1.16 -3.84 1.15
N ASP A 83 0.39 -3.05 1.92
CA ASP A 83 -0.05 -3.48 3.22
C ASP A 83 -1.39 -2.86 3.64
N SER A 84 -2.19 -3.63 4.38
CA SER A 84 -3.45 -3.18 4.95
C SER A 84 -3.68 -3.95 6.25
N TYR A 85 -3.57 -3.27 7.38
CA TYR A 85 -3.52 -3.92 8.68
C TYR A 85 -4.34 -3.21 9.75
N ALA A 86 -4.63 -3.96 10.80
CA ALA A 86 -5.26 -3.47 12.01
C ALA A 86 -4.19 -3.08 13.04
N VAL A 87 -4.42 -1.96 13.72
CA VAL A 87 -3.69 -1.62 14.94
C VAL A 87 -4.51 -2.10 16.15
N ALA A 88 -3.83 -2.37 17.27
CA ALA A 88 -4.49 -2.80 18.48
C ALA A 88 -5.57 -1.80 18.92
N ALA A 89 -6.76 -2.30 19.22
CA ALA A 89 -7.85 -1.45 19.68
C ALA A 89 -7.53 -0.86 21.08
N GLN A 90 -7.87 0.41 21.25
CA GLN A 90 -7.75 1.08 22.54
C GLN A 90 -9.12 1.05 23.23
N THR A 91 -9.20 0.38 24.37
CA THR A 91 -10.42 0.31 25.16
C THR A 91 -10.38 1.34 26.28
N GLN A 92 -11.43 2.15 26.37
CA GLN A 92 -11.63 3.14 27.44
C GLN A 92 -12.88 2.74 28.22
N LYS A 93 -12.76 2.72 29.56
CA LYS A 93 -13.88 2.43 30.44
C LYS A 93 -14.41 3.73 31.03
N ALA A 94 -15.65 4.04 30.72
CA ALA A 94 -16.38 5.16 31.31
C ALA A 94 -17.31 4.64 32.40
N ILE A 95 -17.18 5.16 33.62
CA ILE A 95 -17.99 4.77 34.77
C ILE A 95 -18.76 5.98 35.25
N THR A 96 -20.08 5.88 35.35
CA THR A 96 -20.93 6.86 35.99
C THR A 96 -21.25 6.39 37.40
N TYR A 97 -21.16 7.30 38.36
CA TYR A 97 -21.43 6.99 39.78
C TYR A 97 -22.78 7.60 40.20
N LYS A 98 -23.46 6.94 41.14
CA LYS A 98 -24.65 7.50 41.77
C LYS A 98 -24.31 8.79 42.49
N PRO A 99 -25.20 9.79 42.48
CA PRO A 99 -24.95 11.05 43.17
C PRO A 99 -24.56 10.82 44.65
N TYR A 100 -23.47 11.45 45.07
CA TYR A 100 -22.90 11.35 46.42
C TYR A 100 -22.49 9.94 46.86
N SER A 101 -22.21 9.04 45.92
CA SER A 101 -21.83 7.63 46.21
C SER A 101 -20.64 7.21 45.40
N THR A 102 -19.86 6.25 45.90
CA THR A 102 -18.79 5.55 45.15
C THR A 102 -19.31 4.33 44.41
N VAL A 103 -20.61 4.06 44.48
CA VAL A 103 -21.23 2.93 43.79
C VAL A 103 -21.45 3.27 42.31
N ALA A 104 -20.94 2.45 41.43
CA ALA A 104 -21.14 2.61 39.99
C ALA A 104 -22.63 2.46 39.63
N GLU A 105 -23.17 3.39 38.87
CA GLU A 105 -24.54 3.34 38.33
C GLU A 105 -24.55 2.67 36.97
N SER A 106 -23.61 3.04 36.10
CA SER A 106 -23.41 2.37 34.82
C SER A 106 -21.94 2.30 34.45
N GLU A 107 -21.57 1.28 33.74
CA GLU A 107 -20.24 1.07 33.18
C GLU A 107 -20.38 0.89 31.67
N ILE A 108 -19.59 1.64 30.91
CA ILE A 108 -19.58 1.60 29.44
C ILE A 108 -18.16 1.38 28.98
N ASP A 109 -17.93 0.31 28.25
CA ASP A 109 -16.64 0.02 27.62
C ASP A 109 -16.68 0.54 26.16
N LEU A 110 -15.85 1.55 25.88
CA LEU A 110 -15.69 2.13 24.55
C LEU A 110 -14.39 1.62 23.93
N SER A 111 -14.51 0.88 22.83
CA SER A 111 -13.35 0.46 22.07
C SER A 111 -13.18 1.36 20.85
N ASN A 112 -12.00 1.91 20.68
CA ASN A 112 -11.61 2.65 19.48
C ASN A 112 -10.76 1.74 18.60
N TYR A 113 -11.32 1.40 17.43
CA TYR A 113 -10.66 0.56 16.44
C TYR A 113 -9.87 1.43 15.47
N ASP A 114 -8.74 0.90 15.03
CA ASP A 114 -7.81 1.59 14.16
C ASP A 114 -7.38 0.66 13.01
N ARG A 115 -7.40 1.20 11.80
CA ARG A 115 -7.00 0.49 10.58
C ARG A 115 -6.11 1.39 9.76
N VAL A 116 -5.10 0.80 9.15
CA VAL A 116 -4.16 1.51 8.29
C VAL A 116 -4.09 0.82 6.93
N VAL A 117 -4.21 1.60 5.89
CA VAL A 117 -3.98 1.18 4.50
C VAL A 117 -2.77 1.93 3.99
N ARG A 118 -1.71 1.20 3.64
CA ARG A 118 -0.48 1.76 3.08
C ARG A 118 -0.56 1.76 1.57
N LEU A 119 -0.24 2.90 0.97
CA LEU A 119 -0.22 3.10 -0.47
C LEU A 119 1.20 3.42 -0.90
N SER A 120 1.66 2.85 -2.02
CA SER A 120 2.92 3.20 -2.67
C SER A 120 2.70 3.57 -4.13
N ASP A 121 3.70 4.22 -4.73
CA ASP A 121 3.69 4.64 -6.14
C ASP A 121 2.49 5.56 -6.47
N VAL A 122 2.30 6.56 -5.63
CA VAL A 122 1.12 7.44 -5.69
C VAL A 122 1.43 8.70 -6.47
N SER A 123 0.89 8.84 -7.68
CA SER A 123 1.01 10.07 -8.48
C SER A 123 0.08 11.18 -7.95
N ALA A 124 0.59 12.41 -7.83
CA ALA A 124 -0.13 13.55 -7.26
C ALA A 124 -1.50 13.83 -7.91
N PRO A 125 -1.68 13.86 -9.25
CA PRO A 125 -2.97 14.14 -9.86
C PRO A 125 -4.03 13.07 -9.55
N ARG A 126 -3.63 11.79 -9.55
CA ARG A 126 -4.54 10.69 -9.20
C ARG A 126 -4.89 10.68 -7.71
N PHE A 127 -3.92 11.06 -6.87
CA PHE A 127 -4.10 11.12 -5.42
C PHE A 127 -5.14 12.16 -5.01
N SER A 128 -5.14 13.32 -5.63
CA SER A 128 -6.15 14.36 -5.37
C SER A 128 -7.57 13.84 -5.61
N LEU A 129 -7.81 13.20 -6.75
CA LEU A 129 -9.12 12.63 -7.09
C LEU A 129 -9.49 11.47 -6.16
N PHE A 130 -8.52 10.58 -5.86
CA PHE A 130 -8.71 9.48 -4.91
C PHE A 130 -9.16 10.00 -3.54
N THR A 131 -8.47 11.02 -3.02
CA THR A 131 -8.79 11.62 -1.71
C THR A 131 -10.20 12.20 -1.68
N GLN A 132 -10.63 12.87 -2.75
CA GLN A 132 -12.00 13.39 -2.85
C GLN A 132 -13.06 12.28 -2.81
N ILE A 133 -12.81 11.18 -3.54
CA ILE A 133 -13.74 10.04 -3.59
C ILE A 133 -13.84 9.36 -2.23
N ILE A 134 -12.71 9.03 -1.58
CA ILE A 134 -12.76 8.38 -0.28
C ILE A 134 -13.39 9.28 0.78
N ARG A 135 -13.11 10.60 0.75
CA ARG A 135 -13.69 11.56 1.68
C ARG A 135 -15.22 11.65 1.53
N ALA A 136 -15.74 11.60 0.31
CA ALA A 136 -17.18 11.64 0.06
C ALA A 136 -17.95 10.42 0.62
N HIS A 137 -17.25 9.31 0.85
CA HIS A 137 -17.83 8.05 1.31
C HIS A 137 -17.48 7.70 2.77
N ILE A 138 -16.99 8.66 3.54
CA ILE A 138 -16.68 8.43 4.96
C ILE A 138 -17.97 8.09 5.72
N PRO A 139 -18.03 6.94 6.41
CA PRO A 139 -19.18 6.61 7.27
C PRO A 139 -19.25 7.55 8.48
N VAL A 140 -20.43 7.71 9.01
CA VAL A 140 -20.64 8.49 10.25
C VAL A 140 -19.89 7.81 11.41
N GLY A 141 -19.19 8.61 12.22
CA GLY A 141 -18.40 8.10 13.37
C GLY A 141 -17.02 7.57 13.03
N VAL A 142 -16.59 7.68 11.76
CA VAL A 142 -15.23 7.31 11.33
C VAL A 142 -14.41 8.57 11.06
N THR A 143 -13.24 8.63 11.65
CA THR A 143 -12.23 9.68 11.40
C THR A 143 -11.18 9.13 10.45
N MET A 144 -10.85 9.87 9.40
CA MET A 144 -9.83 9.52 8.43
C MET A 144 -8.66 10.51 8.51
N THR A 145 -7.46 9.99 8.62
CA THR A 145 -6.20 10.76 8.60
C THR A 145 -5.31 10.22 7.50
N ILE A 146 -4.78 11.10 6.67
CA ILE A 146 -3.84 10.76 5.62
C ILE A 146 -2.51 11.42 5.95
N LYS A 147 -1.45 10.64 6.01
CA LYS A 147 -0.10 11.12 6.29
C LYS A 147 0.93 10.37 5.48
N GLU A 148 2.08 10.98 5.30
CA GLU A 148 3.25 10.29 4.78
C GLU A 148 3.71 9.21 5.78
N HIS A 149 4.26 8.14 5.26
CA HIS A 149 4.73 7.02 6.08
C HIS A 149 6.02 7.40 6.80
N GLU A 150 6.00 7.29 8.13
CA GLU A 150 7.13 7.54 9.00
C GLU A 150 7.67 6.25 9.61
N LYS A 151 8.94 6.24 9.98
CA LYS A 151 9.56 5.11 10.69
C LYS A 151 8.84 4.75 11.99
N ALA A 152 8.29 5.76 12.69
CA ALA A 152 7.50 5.55 13.90
C ALA A 152 6.26 4.66 13.67
N ASP A 153 5.69 4.68 12.46
CA ASP A 153 4.57 3.81 12.09
C ASP A 153 4.99 2.35 11.93
N GLU A 154 6.22 2.10 11.48
CA GLU A 154 6.79 0.74 11.42
C GLU A 154 7.10 0.22 12.81
N ASP A 155 7.73 1.04 13.64
CA ASP A 155 8.07 0.68 15.01
C ASP A 155 6.81 0.37 15.85
N SER A 156 5.73 1.12 15.65
CA SER A 156 4.45 0.87 16.32
C SER A 156 3.77 -0.43 15.91
N ARG A 157 4.06 -0.91 14.69
CA ARG A 157 3.55 -2.17 14.15
C ARG A 157 4.42 -3.37 14.56
N TYR A 158 5.64 -3.16 14.99
CA TYR A 158 6.54 -4.25 15.32
C TYR A 158 6.00 -5.06 16.49
N ILE A 159 5.52 -6.27 16.19
CA ILE A 159 5.17 -7.27 17.19
C ILE A 159 6.40 -8.17 17.33
N PRO A 160 7.08 -8.14 18.49
CA PRO A 160 8.23 -9.03 18.67
C PRO A 160 7.78 -10.48 18.48
N ASP A 161 8.53 -11.20 17.68
CA ASP A 161 8.26 -12.62 17.44
C ASP A 161 8.47 -13.40 18.75
N GLN A 162 7.35 -13.75 19.39
CA GLN A 162 7.35 -14.44 20.66
C GLN A 162 7.97 -15.84 20.54
N LEU A 163 7.77 -16.52 19.42
CA LEU A 163 8.34 -17.84 19.16
C LEU A 163 9.86 -17.75 19.06
N LEU A 164 10.36 -16.73 18.35
CA LEU A 164 11.81 -16.51 18.24
C LEU A 164 12.43 -16.17 19.59
N LYS A 165 11.78 -15.34 20.41
CA LYS A 165 12.23 -15.04 21.76
C LYS A 165 12.26 -16.28 22.66
N GLN A 166 11.21 -17.10 22.63
CA GLN A 166 11.15 -18.35 23.37
C GLN A 166 12.30 -19.29 22.96
N LYS A 167 12.56 -19.44 21.64
CA LYS A 167 13.66 -20.26 21.17
C LYS A 167 15.04 -19.71 21.53
N GLN A 168 15.20 -18.40 21.57
CA GLN A 168 16.43 -17.77 22.04
C GLN A 168 16.61 -17.96 23.55
N GLU A 169 15.55 -17.90 24.33
CA GLU A 169 15.60 -18.19 25.77
C GLU A 169 15.90 -19.67 26.05
N GLU A 170 15.27 -20.59 25.31
CA GLU A 170 15.59 -22.02 25.36
C GLU A 170 17.08 -22.28 25.04
N LEU A 171 17.62 -21.66 24.00
CA LEU A 171 19.05 -21.76 23.64
C LEU A 171 19.95 -21.23 24.75
N LYS A 172 19.61 -20.06 25.35
CA LYS A 172 20.37 -19.51 26.47
C LYS A 172 20.31 -20.42 27.70
N ALA A 173 19.16 -21.04 27.97
CA ALA A 173 19.01 -22.00 29.07
C ALA A 173 19.84 -23.26 28.83
N LEU A 174 19.99 -23.72 27.61
CA LEU A 174 20.85 -24.87 27.25
C LEU A 174 22.36 -24.53 27.34
N ASP A 175 22.72 -23.26 27.19
CA ASP A 175 24.11 -22.80 27.29
C ASP A 175 24.58 -22.64 28.76
N ASP A 176 23.68 -22.74 29.72
CA ASP A 176 24.04 -22.73 31.13
C ASP A 176 24.98 -23.88 31.47
N PRO A 177 26.11 -23.59 32.15
CA PRO A 177 27.16 -24.59 32.39
C PRO A 177 26.67 -25.80 33.21
N ASN A 178 25.66 -25.59 34.07
CA ASN A 178 25.08 -26.67 34.86
C ASN A 178 24.19 -27.60 33.99
N VAL A 179 23.44 -27.03 33.05
CA VAL A 179 22.60 -27.78 32.13
C VAL A 179 23.51 -28.57 31.13
N ARG A 180 24.55 -27.95 30.59
CA ARG A 180 25.52 -28.60 29.69
C ARG A 180 26.18 -29.78 30.36
N ARG A 181 26.62 -29.65 31.63
CA ARG A 181 27.21 -30.73 32.41
C ARG A 181 26.21 -31.88 32.65
N ASN A 182 24.96 -31.56 32.98
CA ASN A 182 23.92 -32.58 33.18
C ASN A 182 23.57 -33.35 31.89
N LEU A 183 23.69 -32.69 30.73
CA LEU A 183 23.49 -33.27 29.42
C LEU A 183 24.72 -34.01 28.88
N GLY A 184 25.84 -33.92 29.57
CA GLY A 184 27.12 -34.57 29.14
C GLY A 184 27.79 -33.84 27.96
N TRP A 185 27.54 -32.56 27.78
CA TRP A 185 28.09 -31.71 26.74
C TRP A 185 29.32 -30.90 27.26
N GLU A 186 30.29 -31.54 27.77
CA GLU A 186 31.58 -30.90 28.13
C GLU A 186 32.54 -30.89 26.95
#